data_4af8b79b46d93cf7983ebc286485e347
#
_entry.id   4af8b79b46d93cf7983ebc286485e347
#
_cell.length_a   1.000
_cell.length_b   1.000
_cell.length_c   1.000
_cell.angle_alpha   90.00
_cell.angle_beta   90.00
_cell.angle_gamma   90.00
#
_symmetry.space_group_name_H-M   'P 1'
#
loop_
_entity.id
_entity.type
_entity.pdbx_description
1 polymer ?
#
loop_
_entity_poly.entity_id
_entity_poly.type
_entity_poly.pdbx_seq_one_letter_code
_entity_poly.pdbx_strand_id
1 'polypeptide(L)'
;MKTEFPSLRWRQGGVDHVLKLLPGGRIGFLSDELLAQIEAAGGRPDEKVAAIRAGDIPRVRALQKAHGPAGREIATAPLEQWEDRLPGPGGPIPATLCRPSAPAAGPRPCIVYFHGGGWQYGSRAIVQPFCRFLAQEADALVVNPEYRLAPEHPWPAGPEDAWAMLTHVYTHADELEIDKGRITVAGDSAGGNLAALCAHRDRDLGTGMVRRQVLYYPALAVHDTEGLEGFRFSLEDYCCDDSQKQLIEPRVLAIYNAGRRSEANYVPAGVSTRDKAVSPLWDSDFSRLPETLLIAAQYDYLTQQCRAYAARLAAAGVPVTLMNYCGMAHAFVDQCGVYPQADDSLRAFAAFVKKR
;
A
#
# COMPACT_ATOMS: atom_id res chain seq x y z
N MET A 1 -4.22 5.67 -25.39
CA MET A 1 -4.05 7.06 -24.92
C MET A 1 -3.83 7.03 -23.41
N LYS A 2 -2.82 7.78 -22.90
CA LYS A 2 -2.66 7.92 -21.44
C LYS A 2 -3.83 8.79 -20.95
N THR A 3 -4.67 8.26 -20.09
CA THR A 3 -5.74 9.05 -19.46
C THR A 3 -5.07 9.96 -18.43
N GLU A 4 -5.02 11.25 -18.70
CA GLU A 4 -4.58 12.22 -17.71
C GLU A 4 -5.79 12.63 -16.85
N PHE A 5 -5.67 12.43 -15.54
CA PHE A 5 -6.70 12.87 -14.61
C PHE A 5 -6.48 14.34 -14.26
N PRO A 6 -7.50 15.19 -14.39
CA PRO A 6 -7.43 16.55 -13.87
C PRO A 6 -7.02 16.50 -12.40
N SER A 7 -6.14 17.41 -11.98
CA SER A 7 -5.65 17.39 -10.60
C SER A 7 -5.60 18.79 -10.02
N LEU A 8 -6.05 18.91 -8.77
CA LEU A 8 -5.82 20.08 -7.94
C LEU A 8 -4.56 19.85 -7.11
N ARG A 9 -3.73 20.88 -6.99
CA ARG A 9 -2.50 20.84 -6.21
C ARG A 9 -2.44 22.04 -5.29
N TRP A 10 -2.11 21.80 -4.03
CA TRP A 10 -1.89 22.86 -3.05
C TRP A 10 -0.93 22.38 -1.96
N ARG A 11 -0.38 23.32 -1.21
CA ARG A 11 0.42 23.01 -0.03
C ARG A 11 -0.28 23.55 1.21
N GLN A 12 -0.44 22.68 2.22
CA GLN A 12 -1.08 23.04 3.47
C GLN A 12 -0.41 22.30 4.64
N GLY A 13 -0.10 22.98 5.72
CA GLY A 13 0.54 22.38 6.88
C GLY A 13 1.86 21.66 6.58
N GLY A 14 2.59 22.11 5.53
CA GLY A 14 3.83 21.46 5.07
C GLY A 14 3.62 20.25 4.17
N VAL A 15 2.39 19.76 3.98
CA VAL A 15 2.05 18.64 3.08
C VAL A 15 1.79 19.15 1.66
N ASP A 16 2.38 18.49 0.66
CA ASP A 16 2.03 18.70 -0.75
C ASP A 16 0.83 17.80 -1.10
N HIS A 17 -0.33 18.43 -1.29
CA HIS A 17 -1.57 17.72 -1.63
C HIS A 17 -1.77 17.64 -3.14
N VAL A 18 -2.20 16.47 -3.60
CA VAL A 18 -2.63 16.23 -4.99
C VAL A 18 -3.99 15.53 -4.94
N LEU A 19 -5.03 16.19 -5.42
CA LEU A 19 -6.35 15.59 -5.58
C LEU A 19 -6.55 15.23 -7.05
N LYS A 20 -6.64 13.95 -7.35
CA LYS A 20 -6.91 13.41 -8.69
C LYS A 20 -8.41 13.32 -8.89
N LEU A 21 -8.94 14.15 -9.77
CA LEU A 21 -10.38 14.29 -10.04
C LEU A 21 -10.85 13.19 -11.01
N LEU A 22 -12.12 12.85 -10.95
CA LEU A 22 -12.75 12.04 -11.99
C LEU A 22 -12.78 12.78 -13.33
N PRO A 23 -12.94 12.09 -14.47
CA PRO A 23 -13.13 12.73 -15.76
C PRO A 23 -14.21 13.81 -15.70
N GLY A 24 -13.95 14.94 -16.36
CA GLY A 24 -14.83 16.12 -16.29
C GLY A 24 -14.73 16.92 -14.98
N GLY A 25 -13.76 16.62 -14.09
CA GLY A 25 -13.55 17.35 -12.84
C GLY A 25 -14.56 17.00 -11.74
N ARG A 26 -15.29 15.88 -11.87
CA ARG A 26 -16.28 15.45 -10.87
C ARG A 26 -15.66 15.07 -9.54
N ILE A 27 -16.34 15.40 -8.45
CA ILE A 27 -16.04 15.00 -7.07
C ILE A 27 -17.32 14.53 -6.42
N GLY A 28 -17.26 13.61 -5.48
CA GLY A 28 -18.44 13.15 -4.75
C GLY A 28 -19.14 11.93 -5.37
N PHE A 29 -18.57 11.36 -6.43
CA PHE A 29 -19.11 10.17 -7.11
C PHE A 29 -18.10 9.04 -7.08
N LEU A 30 -18.56 7.79 -7.18
CA LEU A 30 -17.72 6.65 -7.54
C LEU A 30 -17.25 6.82 -8.99
N SER A 31 -16.09 6.24 -9.32
CA SER A 31 -15.68 6.18 -10.73
C SER A 31 -16.65 5.33 -11.54
N ASP A 32 -16.72 5.60 -12.83
CA ASP A 32 -17.65 4.91 -13.72
C ASP A 32 -17.33 3.39 -13.75
N GLU A 33 -16.05 3.01 -13.68
CA GLU A 33 -15.60 1.62 -13.66
C GLU A 33 -16.02 0.90 -12.37
N LEU A 34 -15.83 1.54 -11.21
CA LEU A 34 -16.23 0.97 -9.93
C LEU A 34 -17.75 0.88 -9.81
N LEU A 35 -18.48 1.89 -10.27
CA LEU A 35 -19.94 1.89 -10.29
C LEU A 35 -20.47 0.76 -11.18
N ALA A 36 -19.94 0.61 -12.39
CA ALA A 36 -20.32 -0.46 -13.31
C ALA A 36 -20.04 -1.86 -12.72
N GLN A 37 -18.95 -2.04 -11.99
CA GLN A 37 -18.65 -3.30 -11.30
C GLN A 37 -19.67 -3.61 -10.20
N ILE A 38 -20.09 -2.60 -9.44
CA ILE A 38 -21.13 -2.73 -8.40
C ILE A 38 -22.47 -3.10 -9.00
N GLU A 39 -22.86 -2.44 -10.09
CA GLU A 39 -24.12 -2.69 -10.80
C GLU A 39 -24.14 -4.09 -11.41
N ALA A 40 -23.02 -4.52 -12.05
CA ALA A 40 -22.88 -5.87 -12.58
C ALA A 40 -23.02 -6.96 -11.53
N ALA A 41 -22.60 -6.68 -10.28
CA ALA A 41 -22.80 -7.57 -9.13
C ALA A 41 -24.24 -7.54 -8.57
N GLY A 42 -25.13 -6.75 -9.16
CA GLY A 42 -26.51 -6.58 -8.68
C GLY A 42 -26.59 -6.01 -7.26
N GLY A 43 -25.62 -5.17 -6.89
CA GLY A 43 -25.52 -4.57 -5.56
C GLY A 43 -25.12 -5.53 -4.44
N ARG A 44 -24.90 -6.81 -4.75
CA ARG A 44 -24.46 -7.81 -3.77
C ARG A 44 -22.94 -7.69 -3.55
N PRO A 45 -22.45 -7.87 -2.32
CA PRO A 45 -21.01 -8.03 -2.14
C PRO A 45 -20.55 -9.28 -2.91
N ASP A 46 -19.38 -9.20 -3.55
CA ASP A 46 -18.79 -10.41 -4.12
C ASP A 46 -18.48 -11.43 -3.01
N GLU A 47 -18.29 -12.69 -3.40
CA GLU A 47 -18.08 -13.80 -2.46
C GLU A 47 -16.88 -13.58 -1.55
N LYS A 48 -15.79 -12.99 -2.07
CA LYS A 48 -14.59 -12.66 -1.30
C LYS A 48 -14.89 -11.60 -0.24
N VAL A 49 -15.62 -10.54 -0.59
CA VAL A 49 -16.04 -9.50 0.36
C VAL A 49 -16.96 -10.08 1.44
N ALA A 50 -17.87 -10.99 1.07
CA ALA A 50 -18.72 -11.69 2.04
C ALA A 50 -17.89 -12.54 3.00
N ALA A 51 -16.92 -13.31 2.52
CA ALA A 51 -16.00 -14.09 3.34
C ALA A 51 -15.14 -13.21 4.28
N ILE A 52 -14.63 -12.07 3.80
CA ILE A 52 -13.92 -11.08 4.62
C ILE A 52 -14.81 -10.56 5.76
N ARG A 53 -16.06 -10.23 5.45
CA ARG A 53 -17.02 -9.76 6.47
C ARG A 53 -17.36 -10.83 7.50
N ALA A 54 -17.37 -12.10 7.09
CA ALA A 54 -17.58 -13.26 7.99
C ALA A 54 -16.34 -13.62 8.82
N GLY A 55 -15.15 -13.09 8.48
CA GLY A 55 -13.87 -13.49 9.09
C GLY A 55 -13.41 -14.89 8.66
N ASP A 56 -13.92 -15.39 7.53
CA ASP A 56 -13.56 -16.72 6.99
C ASP A 56 -12.27 -16.64 6.18
N ILE A 57 -11.13 -16.62 6.90
CA ILE A 57 -9.80 -16.50 6.30
C ILE A 57 -9.51 -17.63 5.32
N PRO A 58 -9.77 -18.92 5.63
CA PRO A 58 -9.55 -20.00 4.68
C PRO A 58 -10.31 -19.81 3.36
N ARG A 59 -11.56 -19.37 3.44
CA ARG A 59 -12.38 -19.08 2.24
C ARG A 59 -11.84 -17.94 1.42
N VAL A 60 -11.41 -16.83 2.07
CA VAL A 60 -10.78 -15.69 1.38
C VAL A 60 -9.55 -16.15 0.62
N ARG A 61 -8.65 -16.88 1.27
CA ARG A 61 -7.42 -17.40 0.65
C ARG A 61 -7.71 -18.38 -0.51
N ALA A 62 -8.71 -19.24 -0.35
CA ALA A 62 -9.13 -20.16 -1.41
C ALA A 62 -9.66 -19.41 -2.64
N LEU A 63 -10.50 -18.38 -2.44
CA LEU A 63 -11.03 -17.54 -3.50
C LEU A 63 -9.91 -16.75 -4.20
N GLN A 64 -8.98 -16.17 -3.45
CA GLN A 64 -7.83 -15.46 -4.03
C GLN A 64 -6.97 -16.38 -4.89
N LYS A 65 -6.72 -17.61 -4.41
CA LYS A 65 -5.96 -18.61 -5.18
C LYS A 65 -6.69 -19.05 -6.45
N ALA A 66 -8.00 -19.19 -6.38
CA ALA A 66 -8.83 -19.63 -7.51
C ALA A 66 -8.96 -18.56 -8.60
N HIS A 67 -9.14 -17.30 -8.20
CA HIS A 67 -9.39 -16.20 -9.14
C HIS A 67 -8.09 -15.50 -9.59
N GLY A 68 -6.98 -15.62 -8.84
CA GLY A 68 -5.75 -14.90 -9.11
C GLY A 68 -5.88 -13.38 -8.91
N PRO A 69 -4.99 -12.58 -9.55
CA PRO A 69 -5.04 -11.13 -9.48
C PRO A 69 -6.31 -10.56 -10.14
N ALA A 70 -6.86 -9.51 -9.56
CA ALA A 70 -8.01 -8.79 -10.13
C ALA A 70 -7.58 -7.86 -11.28
N GLY A 71 -6.33 -7.38 -11.22
CA GLY A 71 -5.71 -6.57 -12.25
C GLY A 71 -5.23 -7.39 -13.45
N ARG A 72 -4.87 -6.66 -14.49
CA ARG A 72 -4.31 -7.23 -15.72
C ARG A 72 -2.86 -6.83 -15.87
N GLU A 73 -2.11 -7.65 -16.62
CA GLU A 73 -0.76 -7.29 -17.04
C GLU A 73 -0.78 -6.03 -17.91
N ILE A 74 -0.06 -5.01 -17.49
CA ILE A 74 0.06 -3.72 -18.19
C ILE A 74 1.51 -3.37 -18.53
N ALA A 75 2.48 -4.19 -18.08
CA ALA A 75 3.84 -4.07 -18.55
C ALA A 75 3.94 -4.59 -20.00
N THR A 76 4.60 -3.82 -20.84
CA THR A 76 4.72 -4.09 -22.28
C THR A 76 6.17 -4.33 -22.73
N ALA A 77 7.13 -3.87 -21.91
CA ALA A 77 8.55 -4.11 -22.19
C ALA A 77 8.99 -5.50 -21.72
N PRO A 78 10.01 -6.09 -22.34
CA PRO A 78 10.61 -7.32 -21.87
C PRO A 78 11.18 -7.16 -20.46
N LEU A 79 10.80 -8.08 -19.56
CA LEU A 79 11.26 -8.13 -18.19
C LEU A 79 11.94 -9.45 -17.89
N GLU A 80 13.03 -9.40 -17.16
CA GLU A 80 13.60 -10.55 -16.48
C GLU A 80 12.87 -10.74 -15.16
N GLN A 81 12.39 -11.95 -14.92
CA GLN A 81 11.71 -12.30 -13.67
C GLN A 81 12.19 -13.66 -13.19
N TRP A 82 12.44 -13.76 -11.89
CA TRP A 82 12.83 -15.02 -11.25
C TRP A 82 12.24 -15.16 -9.86
N GLU A 83 12.21 -16.39 -9.39
CA GLU A 83 11.81 -16.74 -8.04
C GLU A 83 13.05 -16.99 -7.20
N ASP A 84 13.03 -16.53 -5.95
CA ASP A 84 14.10 -16.78 -5.00
C ASP A 84 13.53 -17.12 -3.63
N ARG A 85 14.38 -17.65 -2.75
CA ARG A 85 14.07 -17.96 -1.37
C ARG A 85 15.11 -17.31 -0.46
N LEU A 86 14.82 -16.08 -0.08
CA LEU A 86 15.75 -15.23 0.65
C LEU A 86 15.72 -15.53 2.15
N PRO A 87 16.85 -15.36 2.88
CA PRO A 87 16.92 -15.66 4.31
C PRO A 87 15.89 -14.87 5.13
N GLY A 88 15.20 -15.54 6.06
CA GLY A 88 14.27 -14.92 6.99
C GLY A 88 14.32 -15.57 8.37
N PRO A 89 13.80 -14.90 9.41
CA PRO A 89 13.87 -15.38 10.80
C PRO A 89 13.00 -16.62 11.07
N GLY A 90 11.97 -16.85 10.25
CA GLY A 90 11.11 -18.04 10.31
C GLY A 90 11.44 -19.10 9.27
N GLY A 91 12.56 -18.99 8.58
CA GLY A 91 12.95 -19.82 7.45
C GLY A 91 13.00 -19.01 6.14
N PRO A 92 13.36 -19.64 5.00
CA PRO A 92 13.49 -18.93 3.74
C PRO A 92 12.17 -18.28 3.30
N ILE A 93 12.22 -16.98 2.99
CA ILE A 93 11.09 -16.20 2.51
C ILE A 93 11.04 -16.29 0.98
N PRO A 94 9.97 -16.86 0.38
CA PRO A 94 9.82 -16.83 -1.06
C PRO A 94 9.66 -15.39 -1.56
N ALA A 95 10.32 -15.06 -2.67
CA ALA A 95 10.21 -13.74 -3.30
C ALA A 95 10.19 -13.86 -4.81
N THR A 96 9.42 -13.03 -5.47
CA THR A 96 9.49 -12.82 -6.91
C THR A 96 10.25 -11.52 -7.16
N LEU A 97 11.33 -11.61 -7.94
CA LEU A 97 12.12 -10.47 -8.35
C LEU A 97 11.89 -10.19 -9.83
N CYS A 98 11.78 -8.92 -10.22
CA CYS A 98 11.65 -8.55 -11.62
C CYS A 98 12.34 -7.21 -11.92
N ARG A 99 12.95 -7.13 -13.11
CA ARG A 99 13.62 -5.94 -13.63
C ARG A 99 13.51 -5.86 -15.15
N PRO A 100 13.71 -4.69 -15.78
CA PRO A 100 13.83 -4.62 -17.23
C PRO A 100 14.96 -5.50 -17.76
N SER A 101 14.69 -6.25 -18.86
CA SER A 101 15.71 -7.08 -19.52
C SER A 101 16.76 -6.25 -20.24
N ALA A 102 16.45 -4.99 -20.58
CA ALA A 102 17.40 -4.08 -21.20
C ALA A 102 18.55 -3.76 -20.24
N PRO A 103 19.81 -3.70 -20.71
CA PRO A 103 20.94 -3.28 -19.89
C PRO A 103 20.70 -1.89 -19.27
N ALA A 104 21.06 -1.72 -18.01
CA ALA A 104 21.05 -0.43 -17.34
C ALA A 104 22.38 0.32 -17.53
N ALA A 105 22.34 1.65 -17.50
CA ALA A 105 23.53 2.48 -17.54
C ALA A 105 24.35 2.46 -16.23
N GLY A 106 23.84 1.82 -15.20
CA GLY A 106 24.45 1.67 -13.88
C GLY A 106 23.50 0.94 -12.92
N PRO A 107 23.83 0.87 -11.62
CA PRO A 107 22.97 0.21 -10.65
C PRO A 107 21.55 0.80 -10.63
N ARG A 108 20.53 -0.07 -10.64
CA ARG A 108 19.12 0.34 -10.66
C ARG A 108 18.63 0.77 -9.28
N PRO A 109 17.61 1.63 -9.18
CA PRO A 109 16.85 1.77 -7.94
C PRO A 109 16.19 0.43 -7.60
N CYS A 110 15.90 0.22 -6.31
CA CYS A 110 15.18 -0.96 -5.87
C CYS A 110 13.87 -0.58 -5.17
N ILE A 111 12.83 -1.35 -5.42
CA ILE A 111 11.55 -1.27 -4.75
C ILE A 111 11.33 -2.60 -4.02
N VAL A 112 11.22 -2.57 -2.68
CA VAL A 112 10.75 -3.70 -1.89
C VAL A 112 9.27 -3.49 -1.62
N TYR A 113 8.41 -4.29 -2.27
CA TYR A 113 6.96 -4.13 -2.23
C TYR A 113 6.29 -5.21 -1.39
N PHE A 114 5.58 -4.82 -0.33
CA PHE A 114 4.81 -5.71 0.54
C PHE A 114 3.32 -5.66 0.15
N HIS A 115 2.74 -6.83 -0.14
CA HIS A 115 1.33 -6.93 -0.53
C HIS A 115 0.38 -6.65 0.63
N GLY A 116 -0.83 -6.17 0.32
CA GLY A 116 -1.92 -5.99 1.27
C GLY A 116 -2.61 -7.29 1.66
N GLY A 117 -3.67 -7.17 2.48
CA GLY A 117 -4.50 -8.31 2.87
C GLY A 117 -4.71 -8.45 4.37
N GLY A 118 -4.65 -7.35 5.14
CA GLY A 118 -4.97 -7.35 6.58
C GLY A 118 -4.07 -8.29 7.40
N TRP A 119 -2.83 -8.50 6.95
CA TRP A 119 -1.84 -9.44 7.53
C TRP A 119 -2.28 -10.92 7.55
N GLN A 120 -3.45 -11.26 7.01
CA GLN A 120 -4.08 -12.57 7.10
C GLN A 120 -4.30 -13.25 5.74
N TYR A 121 -4.33 -12.49 4.68
CA TYR A 121 -4.50 -12.94 3.29
C TYR A 121 -3.74 -12.02 2.34
N GLY A 122 -3.96 -12.18 1.05
CA GLY A 122 -3.11 -11.59 0.03
C GLY A 122 -1.99 -12.55 -0.34
N SER A 123 -1.24 -12.21 -1.35
CA SER A 123 -0.04 -12.93 -1.77
C SER A 123 0.73 -12.08 -2.78
N ARG A 124 2.01 -12.39 -2.96
CA ARG A 124 2.84 -11.79 -4.02
C ARG A 124 2.26 -11.98 -5.42
N ALA A 125 1.51 -13.08 -5.67
CA ALA A 125 0.89 -13.32 -6.96
C ALA A 125 -0.19 -12.28 -7.32
N ILE A 126 -0.91 -11.77 -6.32
CA ILE A 126 -1.98 -10.76 -6.52
C ILE A 126 -1.40 -9.43 -7.00
N VAL A 127 -0.26 -9.02 -6.44
CA VAL A 127 0.39 -7.74 -6.71
C VAL A 127 1.37 -7.81 -7.89
N GLN A 128 1.68 -9.02 -8.39
CA GLN A 128 2.69 -9.23 -9.42
C GLN A 128 2.43 -8.44 -10.71
N PRO A 129 1.19 -8.30 -11.25
CA PRO A 129 0.97 -7.53 -12.46
C PRO A 129 1.47 -6.08 -12.36
N PHE A 130 1.19 -5.40 -11.26
CA PHE A 130 1.65 -4.03 -11.10
C PHE A 130 3.11 -3.93 -10.61
N CYS A 131 3.66 -4.93 -9.93
CA CYS A 131 5.09 -5.01 -9.64
C CYS A 131 5.92 -5.05 -10.94
N ARG A 132 5.48 -5.81 -11.92
CA ARG A 132 6.09 -5.85 -13.26
C ARG A 132 6.03 -4.48 -13.95
N PHE A 133 4.88 -3.82 -13.87
CA PHE A 133 4.72 -2.48 -14.42
C PHE A 133 5.62 -1.45 -13.72
N LEU A 134 5.73 -1.51 -12.39
CA LEU A 134 6.65 -0.66 -11.63
C LEU A 134 8.11 -0.90 -12.02
N ALA A 135 8.52 -2.16 -12.22
CA ALA A 135 9.87 -2.48 -12.71
C ALA A 135 10.16 -1.79 -14.04
N GLN A 136 9.23 -1.90 -15.00
CA GLN A 136 9.32 -1.22 -16.29
C GLN A 136 9.35 0.30 -16.16
N GLU A 137 8.35 0.87 -15.50
CA GLU A 137 8.16 2.33 -15.47
C GLU A 137 9.20 3.05 -14.62
N ALA A 138 9.70 2.42 -13.54
CA ALA A 138 10.73 2.99 -12.68
C ALA A 138 12.15 2.69 -13.16
N ASP A 139 12.33 1.78 -14.12
CA ASP A 139 13.62 1.16 -14.47
C ASP A 139 14.32 0.63 -13.20
N ALA A 140 13.58 -0.18 -12.43
CA ALA A 140 13.97 -0.64 -11.10
C ALA A 140 13.99 -2.15 -11.00
N LEU A 141 14.79 -2.67 -10.04
CA LEU A 141 14.53 -4.00 -9.49
C LEU A 141 13.36 -3.90 -8.53
N VAL A 142 12.31 -4.72 -8.73
CA VAL A 142 11.21 -4.89 -7.77
C VAL A 142 11.36 -6.23 -7.09
N VAL A 143 11.41 -6.22 -5.76
CA VAL A 143 11.43 -7.40 -4.88
C VAL A 143 10.08 -7.49 -4.20
N ASN A 144 9.35 -8.57 -4.46
CA ASN A 144 7.99 -8.83 -3.99
C ASN A 144 8.00 -10.11 -3.13
N PRO A 145 8.18 -9.98 -1.79
CA PRO A 145 8.27 -11.13 -0.87
C PRO A 145 6.90 -11.66 -0.44
N GLU A 146 6.87 -12.94 -0.10
CA GLU A 146 5.76 -13.63 0.56
C GLU A 146 6.05 -13.69 2.07
N TYR A 147 5.70 -12.66 2.81
CA TYR A 147 5.87 -12.63 4.26
C TYR A 147 4.86 -13.53 4.98
N ARG A 148 5.19 -13.99 6.18
CA ARG A 148 4.34 -14.86 6.99
C ARG A 148 3.05 -14.15 7.42
N LEU A 149 1.93 -14.87 7.33
CA LEU A 149 0.59 -14.35 7.59
C LEU A 149 0.02 -14.86 8.91
N ALA A 150 -0.77 -14.02 9.57
CA ALA A 150 -1.65 -14.39 10.67
C ALA A 150 -2.88 -15.18 10.13
N PRO A 151 -3.56 -15.98 10.95
CA PRO A 151 -3.30 -16.23 12.36
C PRO A 151 -2.18 -17.24 12.65
N GLU A 152 -1.66 -17.94 11.64
CA GLU A 152 -0.62 -18.98 11.82
C GLU A 152 0.68 -18.36 12.34
N HIS A 153 0.97 -17.14 11.90
CA HIS A 153 2.15 -16.37 12.28
C HIS A 153 1.73 -14.94 12.63
N PRO A 154 1.23 -14.70 13.85
CA PRO A 154 0.83 -13.36 14.28
C PRO A 154 2.03 -12.43 14.42
N TRP A 155 1.78 -11.17 14.73
CA TRP A 155 2.82 -10.21 15.08
C TRP A 155 3.81 -10.81 16.11
N PRO A 156 5.14 -10.66 15.93
CA PRO A 156 5.81 -9.80 14.98
C PRO A 156 6.29 -10.49 13.68
N ALA A 157 5.76 -11.67 13.32
CA ALA A 157 6.31 -12.49 12.24
C ALA A 157 6.39 -11.74 10.88
N GLY A 158 5.32 -11.08 10.45
CA GLY A 158 5.31 -10.30 9.22
C GLY A 158 6.31 -9.13 9.22
N PRO A 159 6.32 -8.25 10.23
CA PRO A 159 7.32 -7.19 10.39
C PRO A 159 8.76 -7.69 10.40
N GLU A 160 9.05 -8.81 11.05
CA GLU A 160 10.40 -9.39 11.07
C GLU A 160 10.82 -9.92 9.69
N ASP A 161 9.89 -10.51 8.93
CA ASP A 161 10.17 -10.94 7.56
C ASP A 161 10.39 -9.73 6.65
N ALA A 162 9.58 -8.68 6.78
CA ALA A 162 9.75 -7.44 6.02
C ALA A 162 11.11 -6.78 6.28
N TRP A 163 11.52 -6.73 7.55
CA TRP A 163 12.83 -6.21 7.94
C TRP A 163 13.98 -7.07 7.41
N ALA A 164 13.86 -8.40 7.50
CA ALA A 164 14.88 -9.32 6.97
C ALA A 164 15.04 -9.15 5.46
N MET A 165 13.93 -8.96 4.73
CA MET A 165 13.95 -8.72 3.30
C MET A 165 14.65 -7.42 2.93
N LEU A 166 14.32 -6.31 3.61
CA LEU A 166 14.98 -5.01 3.41
C LEU A 166 16.49 -5.12 3.69
N THR A 167 16.85 -5.75 4.79
CA THR A 167 18.25 -5.94 5.18
C THR A 167 19.01 -6.78 4.15
N HIS A 168 18.39 -7.86 3.66
CA HIS A 168 18.99 -8.71 2.61
C HIS A 168 19.25 -7.90 1.33
N VAL A 169 18.25 -7.18 0.84
CA VAL A 169 18.35 -6.33 -0.35
C VAL A 169 19.48 -5.30 -0.21
N TYR A 170 19.59 -4.66 0.95
CA TYR A 170 20.61 -3.65 1.21
C TYR A 170 22.02 -4.26 1.26
N THR A 171 22.19 -5.41 1.93
CA THR A 171 23.49 -6.06 2.11
C THR A 171 24.02 -6.74 0.85
N HIS A 172 23.11 -7.16 -0.06
CA HIS A 172 23.47 -7.82 -1.34
C HIS A 172 23.25 -6.89 -2.55
N ALA A 173 23.32 -5.57 -2.32
CA ALA A 173 23.05 -4.58 -3.36
C ALA A 173 23.93 -4.76 -4.61
N ASP A 174 25.20 -5.09 -4.44
CA ASP A 174 26.15 -5.29 -5.54
C ASP A 174 25.79 -6.54 -6.37
N GLU A 175 25.40 -7.65 -5.72
CA GLU A 175 24.97 -8.89 -6.37
C GLU A 175 23.63 -8.71 -7.11
N LEU A 176 22.76 -7.87 -6.57
CA LEU A 176 21.46 -7.53 -7.16
C LEU A 176 21.57 -6.43 -8.24
N GLU A 177 22.77 -5.86 -8.42
CA GLU A 177 23.04 -4.75 -9.36
C GLU A 177 22.14 -3.52 -9.09
N ILE A 178 21.91 -3.21 -7.81
CA ILE A 178 21.11 -2.07 -7.38
C ILE A 178 21.92 -0.98 -6.68
N ASP A 179 21.43 0.24 -6.77
CA ASP A 179 21.94 1.37 -6.00
C ASP A 179 21.35 1.33 -4.58
N LYS A 180 22.15 0.92 -3.60
CA LYS A 180 21.74 0.85 -2.19
C LYS A 180 21.34 2.21 -1.59
N GLY A 181 21.72 3.33 -2.20
CA GLY A 181 21.25 4.67 -1.84
C GLY A 181 19.89 5.02 -2.42
N ARG A 182 19.26 4.11 -3.19
CA ARG A 182 17.98 4.33 -3.87
C ARG A 182 16.98 3.20 -3.61
N ILE A 183 16.97 2.67 -2.39
CA ILE A 183 15.98 1.67 -1.98
C ILE A 183 14.71 2.37 -1.52
N THR A 184 13.58 1.96 -2.08
CA THR A 184 12.23 2.39 -1.72
C THR A 184 11.48 1.22 -1.10
N VAL A 185 10.97 1.37 0.11
CA VAL A 185 9.99 0.44 0.68
C VAL A 185 8.59 0.87 0.28
N ALA A 186 7.77 -0.09 -0.11
CA ALA A 186 6.41 0.22 -0.56
C ALA A 186 5.43 -0.90 -0.20
N GLY A 187 4.16 -0.58 -0.18
CA GLY A 187 3.10 -1.56 0.02
C GLY A 187 1.72 -0.92 0.09
N ASP A 188 0.71 -1.76 0.01
CA ASP A 188 -0.69 -1.37 0.09
C ASP A 188 -1.33 -1.90 1.37
N SER A 189 -2.20 -1.12 2.01
CA SER A 189 -2.98 -1.55 3.18
C SER A 189 -2.09 -2.09 4.33
N ALA A 190 -2.21 -3.36 4.70
CA ALA A 190 -1.32 -4.04 5.65
C ALA A 190 0.15 -4.08 5.20
N GLY A 191 0.40 -4.23 3.90
CA GLY A 191 1.76 -4.11 3.33
C GLY A 191 2.33 -2.70 3.45
N GLY A 192 1.47 -1.69 3.33
CA GLY A 192 1.84 -0.30 3.62
C GLY A 192 2.23 -0.08 5.09
N ASN A 193 1.60 -0.79 6.03
CA ASN A 193 2.04 -0.84 7.42
C ASN A 193 3.45 -1.43 7.53
N LEU A 194 3.72 -2.59 6.91
CA LEU A 194 5.04 -3.24 6.94
C LEU A 194 6.13 -2.33 6.36
N ALA A 195 5.84 -1.64 5.26
CA ALA A 195 6.76 -0.68 4.66
C ALA A 195 7.07 0.51 5.61
N ALA A 196 6.04 1.06 6.25
CA ALA A 196 6.21 2.13 7.24
C ALA A 196 7.00 1.65 8.47
N LEU A 197 6.72 0.43 8.98
CA LEU A 197 7.47 -0.16 10.09
C LEU A 197 8.96 -0.36 9.74
N CYS A 198 9.28 -0.77 8.51
CA CYS A 198 10.65 -0.83 8.02
C CYS A 198 11.32 0.55 8.06
N ALA A 199 10.64 1.60 7.60
CA ALA A 199 11.18 2.96 7.60
C ALA A 199 11.40 3.51 9.02
N HIS A 200 10.47 3.26 9.95
CA HIS A 200 10.62 3.66 11.35
C HIS A 200 11.78 2.92 12.03
N ARG A 201 11.90 1.60 11.80
CA ARG A 201 12.99 0.78 12.36
C ARG A 201 14.36 1.19 11.79
N ASP A 202 14.43 1.47 10.48
CA ASP A 202 15.66 1.97 9.83
C ASP A 202 16.13 3.29 10.44
N ARG A 203 15.19 4.24 10.65
CA ARG A 203 15.46 5.50 11.34
C ARG A 203 15.96 5.29 12.77
N ASP A 204 15.28 4.42 13.54
CA ASP A 204 15.60 4.16 14.94
C ASP A 204 16.99 3.52 15.11
N LEU A 205 17.36 2.65 14.19
CA LEU A 205 18.67 2.01 14.16
C LEU A 205 19.76 2.88 13.49
N GLY A 206 19.35 3.92 12.76
CA GLY A 206 20.29 4.81 12.05
C GLY A 206 21.03 4.13 10.90
N THR A 207 20.44 3.08 10.30
CA THR A 207 21.11 2.28 9.26
C THR A 207 21.08 2.92 7.88
N GLY A 208 20.08 3.81 7.61
CA GLY A 208 20.01 4.59 6.37
C GLY A 208 19.75 3.75 5.12
N MET A 209 19.08 2.62 5.27
CA MET A 209 18.75 1.70 4.18
C MET A 209 17.60 2.22 3.30
N VAL A 210 16.63 2.92 3.92
CA VAL A 210 15.42 3.38 3.24
C VAL A 210 15.59 4.82 2.75
N ARG A 211 15.64 5.03 1.43
CA ARG A 211 15.70 6.35 0.83
C ARG A 211 14.33 7.00 0.67
N ARG A 212 13.31 6.20 0.36
CA ARG A 212 11.91 6.64 0.15
C ARG A 212 10.93 5.60 0.64
N GLN A 213 9.71 6.04 0.93
CA GLN A 213 8.58 5.15 1.15
C GLN A 213 7.38 5.57 0.28
N VAL A 214 6.69 4.57 -0.30
CA VAL A 214 5.45 4.76 -1.06
C VAL A 214 4.36 3.89 -0.46
N LEU A 215 3.34 4.51 0.10
CA LEU A 215 2.34 3.83 0.91
C LEU A 215 0.96 4.04 0.30
N TYR A 216 0.34 2.95 -0.19
CA TYR A 216 -1.03 2.96 -0.67
C TYR A 216 -2.00 2.71 0.48
N TYR A 217 -2.85 3.67 0.78
CA TYR A 217 -3.86 3.58 1.85
C TYR A 217 -3.41 2.72 3.03
N PRO A 218 -2.24 3.00 3.63
CA PRO A 218 -1.61 2.13 4.61
C PRO A 218 -2.42 2.03 5.91
N ALA A 219 -2.43 0.84 6.53
CA ALA A 219 -2.99 0.63 7.85
C ALA A 219 -1.99 1.02 8.94
N LEU A 220 -1.89 2.32 9.26
CA LEU A 220 -0.84 2.89 10.12
C LEU A 220 -1.20 2.88 11.61
N ALA A 221 -2.45 2.63 11.95
CA ALA A 221 -2.91 2.33 13.30
C ALA A 221 -3.82 1.11 13.23
N VAL A 222 -3.41 0.03 13.92
CA VAL A 222 -4.20 -1.19 13.99
C VAL A 222 -5.38 -0.94 14.93
N HIS A 223 -6.53 -0.61 14.35
CA HIS A 223 -7.83 -0.39 14.94
C HIS A 223 -7.93 0.74 15.96
N ASP A 224 -7.06 0.80 16.99
CA ASP A 224 -7.18 1.80 18.07
C ASP A 224 -6.62 3.15 17.63
N THR A 225 -7.53 4.09 17.36
CA THR A 225 -7.23 5.47 16.98
C THR A 225 -7.77 6.48 17.98
N GLU A 226 -8.36 6.02 19.09
CA GLU A 226 -8.90 6.89 20.15
C GLU A 226 -7.78 7.65 20.86
N GLY A 227 -7.90 8.96 20.90
CA GLY A 227 -6.88 9.84 21.48
C GLY A 227 -5.64 10.07 20.61
N LEU A 228 -5.62 9.54 19.39
CA LEU A 228 -4.55 9.81 18.44
C LEU A 228 -4.64 11.27 17.96
N GLU A 229 -3.59 12.04 18.24
CA GLU A 229 -3.53 13.45 17.86
C GLU A 229 -3.68 13.64 16.33
N GLY A 230 -4.55 14.58 15.95
CA GLY A 230 -4.80 14.89 14.53
C GLY A 230 -5.65 13.86 13.80
N PHE A 231 -6.10 12.79 14.48
CA PHE A 231 -6.98 11.79 13.89
C PHE A 231 -8.44 12.02 14.29
N ARG A 232 -9.32 12.07 13.29
CA ARG A 232 -10.76 12.06 13.44
C ARG A 232 -11.39 11.18 12.36
N PHE A 233 -12.38 10.40 12.71
CA PHE A 233 -13.21 9.68 11.77
C PHE A 233 -14.67 10.11 11.89
N SER A 234 -15.22 10.59 10.78
CA SER A 234 -16.66 10.81 10.59
C SER A 234 -17.04 10.47 9.16
N LEU A 235 -18.19 9.88 8.94
CA LEU A 235 -18.73 9.68 7.58
C LEU A 235 -19.00 11.01 6.86
N GLU A 236 -19.23 12.09 7.60
CA GLU A 236 -19.41 13.45 7.05
C GLU A 236 -18.14 13.98 6.35
N ASP A 237 -16.95 13.44 6.68
CA ASP A 237 -15.69 13.83 6.03
C ASP A 237 -15.56 13.28 4.59
N TYR A 238 -16.49 12.40 4.18
CA TYR A 238 -16.52 11.81 2.84
C TYR A 238 -17.57 12.50 2.00
N CYS A 239 -17.15 13.55 1.27
CA CYS A 239 -18.04 14.25 0.33
C CYS A 239 -18.57 13.26 -0.71
N CYS A 240 -19.87 13.02 -0.72
CA CYS A 240 -20.53 12.17 -1.70
C CYS A 240 -21.88 12.75 -2.11
N ASP A 241 -22.27 12.46 -3.35
CA ASP A 241 -23.61 12.76 -3.86
C ASP A 241 -24.65 11.87 -3.16
N ASP A 242 -25.80 12.44 -2.81
CA ASP A 242 -26.85 11.73 -2.08
C ASP A 242 -27.33 10.47 -2.82
N SER A 243 -27.32 10.48 -4.17
CA SER A 243 -27.71 9.34 -4.99
C SER A 243 -26.80 8.12 -4.83
N GLN A 244 -25.54 8.33 -4.39
CA GLN A 244 -24.54 7.26 -4.23
C GLN A 244 -24.18 6.97 -2.76
N LYS A 245 -24.75 7.71 -1.84
CA LYS A 245 -24.44 7.60 -0.40
C LYS A 245 -24.61 6.17 0.12
N GLN A 246 -25.67 5.48 -0.27
CA GLN A 246 -25.94 4.08 0.10
C GLN A 246 -24.92 3.08 -0.45
N LEU A 247 -24.19 3.44 -1.51
CA LEU A 247 -23.12 2.63 -2.08
C LEU A 247 -21.77 2.93 -1.42
N ILE A 248 -21.54 4.17 -1.02
CA ILE A 248 -20.25 4.68 -0.52
C ILE A 248 -20.04 4.39 0.97
N GLU A 249 -20.98 4.81 1.82
CA GLU A 249 -20.83 4.67 3.28
C GLU A 249 -20.56 3.22 3.74
N PRO A 250 -21.28 2.19 3.24
CA PRO A 250 -20.98 0.80 3.63
C PRO A 250 -19.58 0.33 3.24
N ARG A 251 -18.95 0.93 2.20
CA ARG A 251 -17.60 0.61 1.77
C ARG A 251 -16.57 1.18 2.74
N VAL A 252 -16.73 2.44 3.13
CA VAL A 252 -15.89 3.09 4.14
C VAL A 252 -15.97 2.33 5.47
N LEU A 253 -17.19 2.02 5.93
CA LEU A 253 -17.43 1.27 7.16
C LEU A 253 -16.92 -0.18 7.09
N ALA A 254 -16.89 -0.78 5.92
CA ALA A 254 -16.36 -2.14 5.76
C ALA A 254 -14.88 -2.21 6.13
N ILE A 255 -14.08 -1.22 5.72
CA ILE A 255 -12.64 -1.15 6.05
C ILE A 255 -12.44 -0.80 7.53
N TYR A 256 -13.20 0.15 8.07
CA TYR A 256 -13.20 0.44 9.51
C TYR A 256 -13.46 -0.81 10.35
N ASN A 257 -14.51 -1.57 10.02
CA ASN A 257 -14.87 -2.81 10.73
C ASN A 257 -13.90 -3.96 10.44
N ALA A 258 -13.24 -4.00 9.27
CA ALA A 258 -12.24 -5.02 8.97
C ALA A 258 -11.00 -4.88 9.86
N GLY A 259 -10.58 -3.66 10.18
CA GLY A 259 -9.47 -3.40 11.10
C GLY A 259 -9.68 -4.07 12.45
N ARG A 260 -10.88 -3.95 13.03
CA ARG A 260 -11.24 -4.58 14.32
C ARG A 260 -11.13 -6.10 14.30
N ARG A 261 -11.52 -6.75 13.22
CA ARG A 261 -11.44 -8.21 13.09
C ARG A 261 -10.01 -8.68 12.84
N SER A 262 -9.25 -7.92 12.07
CA SER A 262 -7.85 -8.25 11.79
C SER A 262 -6.99 -8.18 13.03
N GLU A 263 -7.25 -7.24 13.93
CA GLU A 263 -6.55 -7.09 15.21
C GLU A 263 -6.54 -8.40 16.01
N ALA A 264 -7.71 -9.02 16.20
CA ALA A 264 -7.84 -10.21 17.02
C ALA A 264 -6.99 -11.42 16.55
N ASN A 265 -6.67 -11.48 15.26
CA ASN A 265 -5.86 -12.55 14.68
C ASN A 265 -4.39 -12.16 14.48
N TYR A 266 -4.12 -10.85 14.36
CA TYR A 266 -2.79 -10.35 14.04
C TYR A 266 -1.98 -9.98 15.28
N VAL A 267 -2.61 -9.30 16.27
CA VAL A 267 -1.92 -8.81 17.46
C VAL A 267 -2.14 -9.78 18.61
N PRO A 268 -1.08 -10.42 19.15
CA PRO A 268 -1.23 -11.35 20.26
C PRO A 268 -1.76 -10.68 21.53
N ALA A 269 -2.44 -11.46 22.38
CA ALA A 269 -2.88 -10.98 23.69
C ALA A 269 -1.70 -10.43 24.50
N GLY A 270 -1.88 -9.28 25.11
CA GLY A 270 -0.86 -8.58 25.92
C GLY A 270 0.06 -7.65 25.12
N VAL A 271 -0.02 -7.63 23.79
CA VAL A 271 0.65 -6.65 22.94
C VAL A 271 -0.29 -5.47 22.73
N SER A 272 0.22 -4.25 22.95
CA SER A 272 -0.56 -3.03 22.72
C SER A 272 -0.63 -2.70 21.24
N THR A 273 -1.83 -2.45 20.71
CA THR A 273 -2.03 -1.92 19.37
C THR A 273 -1.51 -0.48 19.23
N ARG A 274 -1.25 0.21 20.33
CA ARG A 274 -0.61 1.54 20.38
C ARG A 274 0.92 1.48 20.40
N ASP A 275 1.51 0.30 20.42
CA ASP A 275 2.95 0.18 20.26
C ASP A 275 3.34 0.63 18.83
N LYS A 276 4.33 1.51 18.73
CA LYS A 276 4.83 2.00 17.42
C LYS A 276 5.35 0.88 16.51
N ALA A 277 5.76 -0.25 17.08
CA ALA A 277 6.19 -1.43 16.33
C ALA A 277 5.01 -2.25 15.76
N VAL A 278 3.78 -1.93 16.17
CA VAL A 278 2.53 -2.46 15.61
C VAL A 278 1.87 -1.41 14.72
N SER A 279 1.78 -0.19 15.21
CA SER A 279 1.05 0.93 14.64
C SER A 279 1.96 2.16 14.54
N PRO A 280 2.66 2.37 13.43
CA PRO A 280 3.65 3.44 13.29
C PRO A 280 3.07 4.85 13.47
N LEU A 281 1.75 5.00 13.34
CA LEU A 281 1.08 6.27 13.61
C LEU A 281 1.10 6.66 15.10
N TRP A 282 1.38 5.74 16.02
CA TRP A 282 1.56 6.01 17.45
C TRP A 282 3.00 6.36 17.82
N ASP A 283 3.95 6.37 16.88
CA ASP A 283 5.31 6.84 17.18
C ASP A 283 5.29 8.32 17.58
N SER A 284 6.08 8.71 18.56
CA SER A 284 6.20 10.09 19.00
C SER A 284 7.21 10.90 18.19
N ASP A 285 8.12 10.23 17.45
CA ASP A 285 9.16 10.86 16.64
C ASP A 285 8.98 10.50 15.15
N PHE A 286 8.73 11.51 14.33
CA PHE A 286 8.64 11.39 12.86
C PHE A 286 9.86 12.01 12.16
N SER A 287 10.81 12.53 12.92
CA SER A 287 12.03 13.10 12.32
C SER A 287 12.85 12.07 11.59
N ARG A 288 13.59 12.50 10.58
CA ARG A 288 14.50 11.65 9.81
C ARG A 288 13.86 10.44 9.12
N LEU A 289 12.53 10.37 9.06
CA LEU A 289 11.86 9.40 8.18
C LEU A 289 12.11 9.76 6.72
N PRO A 290 12.06 8.79 5.79
CA PRO A 290 12.35 9.05 4.39
C PRO A 290 11.27 9.91 3.70
N GLU A 291 11.65 10.56 2.60
CA GLU A 291 10.70 11.23 1.70
C GLU A 291 9.53 10.29 1.36
N THR A 292 8.30 10.76 1.52
CA THR A 292 7.10 9.92 1.52
C THR A 292 6.09 10.31 0.45
N LEU A 293 5.63 9.32 -0.32
CA LEU A 293 4.43 9.43 -1.13
C LEU A 293 3.31 8.58 -0.52
N LEU A 294 2.24 9.22 -0.08
CA LEU A 294 1.00 8.58 0.36
C LEU A 294 -0.01 8.61 -0.79
N ILE A 295 -0.54 7.45 -1.16
CA ILE A 295 -1.59 7.33 -2.16
C ILE A 295 -2.85 6.82 -1.47
N ALA A 296 -3.90 7.65 -1.51
CA ALA A 296 -5.15 7.43 -0.80
C ALA A 296 -6.33 7.27 -1.78
N ALA A 297 -7.39 6.61 -1.34
CA ALA A 297 -8.64 6.50 -2.05
C ALA A 297 -9.72 7.34 -1.37
N GLN A 298 -10.50 8.12 -2.12
CA GLN A 298 -11.47 9.04 -1.54
C GLN A 298 -12.43 8.35 -0.56
N TYR A 299 -12.88 7.16 -0.89
CA TYR A 299 -13.88 6.40 -0.14
C TYR A 299 -13.28 5.23 0.61
N ASP A 300 -12.23 5.54 1.40
CA ASP A 300 -11.51 4.59 2.24
C ASP A 300 -11.29 5.17 3.64
N TYR A 301 -11.65 4.40 4.68
CA TYR A 301 -11.39 4.77 6.07
C TYR A 301 -9.91 5.10 6.31
N LEU A 302 -8.99 4.33 5.71
CA LEU A 302 -7.55 4.50 5.91
C LEU A 302 -7.00 5.82 5.34
N THR A 303 -7.78 6.53 4.53
CA THR A 303 -7.44 7.90 4.08
C THR A 303 -7.30 8.87 5.25
N GLN A 304 -8.03 8.67 6.36
CA GLN A 304 -7.86 9.48 7.57
C GLN A 304 -6.52 9.19 8.24
N GLN A 305 -6.06 7.94 8.22
CA GLN A 305 -4.73 7.58 8.72
C GLN A 305 -3.62 8.17 7.83
N CYS A 306 -3.80 8.17 6.50
CA CYS A 306 -2.89 8.85 5.57
C CYS A 306 -2.76 10.34 5.89
N ARG A 307 -3.88 11.04 6.16
CA ARG A 307 -3.89 12.47 6.50
C ARG A 307 -3.14 12.74 7.81
N ALA A 308 -3.41 11.95 8.85
CA ALA A 308 -2.74 12.09 10.15
C ALA A 308 -1.22 11.83 10.02
N TYR A 309 -0.83 10.79 9.29
CA TYR A 309 0.57 10.46 9.07
C TYR A 309 1.30 11.53 8.25
N ALA A 310 0.67 12.04 7.18
CA ALA A 310 1.22 13.14 6.39
C ALA A 310 1.44 14.40 7.23
N ALA A 311 0.48 14.76 8.08
CA ALA A 311 0.59 15.94 8.95
C ALA A 311 1.76 15.79 9.94
N ARG A 312 1.97 14.60 10.51
CA ARG A 312 3.07 14.33 11.45
C ARG A 312 4.43 14.32 10.76
N LEU A 313 4.53 13.75 9.55
CA LEU A 313 5.74 13.83 8.73
C LEU A 313 6.10 15.28 8.42
N ALA A 314 5.13 16.06 7.96
CA ALA A 314 5.34 17.47 7.62
C ALA A 314 5.74 18.31 8.84
N ALA A 315 5.10 18.10 10.00
CA ALA A 315 5.45 18.76 11.26
C ALA A 315 6.88 18.44 11.71
N ALA A 316 7.39 17.26 11.37
CA ALA A 316 8.77 16.85 11.64
C ALA A 316 9.77 17.29 10.52
N GLY A 317 9.31 18.07 9.53
CA GLY A 317 10.14 18.56 8.43
C GLY A 317 10.46 17.52 7.35
N VAL A 318 9.77 16.38 7.35
CA VAL A 318 9.95 15.34 6.33
C VAL A 318 9.15 15.68 5.08
N PRO A 319 9.75 15.65 3.88
CA PRO A 319 9.02 15.88 2.64
C PRO A 319 7.94 14.81 2.42
N VAL A 320 6.69 15.26 2.23
CA VAL A 320 5.55 14.35 2.06
C VAL A 320 4.59 14.87 1.00
N THR A 321 4.17 13.96 0.11
CA THR A 321 3.08 14.19 -0.84
C THR A 321 1.91 13.28 -0.48
N LEU A 322 0.72 13.84 -0.28
CA LEU A 322 -0.54 13.10 -0.16
C LEU A 322 -1.34 13.22 -1.44
N MET A 323 -1.41 12.12 -2.18
CA MET A 323 -2.16 12.00 -3.43
C MET A 323 -3.45 11.23 -3.18
N ASN A 324 -4.62 11.87 -3.37
CA ASN A 324 -5.92 11.26 -3.16
C ASN A 324 -6.67 11.11 -4.49
N TYR A 325 -7.18 9.91 -4.76
CA TYR A 325 -7.93 9.58 -5.97
C TYR A 325 -9.43 9.64 -5.70
N CYS A 326 -10.10 10.62 -6.34
CA CYS A 326 -11.56 10.74 -6.29
C CYS A 326 -12.23 9.50 -6.91
N GLY A 327 -13.35 9.11 -6.34
CA GLY A 327 -14.18 8.01 -6.83
C GLY A 327 -13.64 6.61 -6.54
N MET A 328 -12.45 6.50 -5.93
CA MET A 328 -11.84 5.21 -5.60
C MET A 328 -12.18 4.76 -4.18
N ALA A 329 -12.23 3.44 -4.00
CA ALA A 329 -12.35 2.76 -2.74
C ALA A 329 -11.06 1.99 -2.41
N HIS A 330 -11.01 1.37 -1.22
CA HIS A 330 -9.89 0.56 -0.76
C HIS A 330 -9.46 -0.50 -1.78
N ALA A 331 -8.16 -0.76 -1.87
CA ALA A 331 -7.55 -1.76 -2.76
C ALA A 331 -7.70 -1.48 -4.27
N PHE A 332 -7.88 -0.20 -4.67
CA PHE A 332 -8.07 0.13 -6.08
C PHE A 332 -6.84 -0.17 -6.96
N VAL A 333 -5.62 -0.19 -6.40
CA VAL A 333 -4.40 -0.52 -7.16
C VAL A 333 -4.40 -1.95 -7.67
N ASP A 334 -5.10 -2.87 -6.97
CA ASP A 334 -5.27 -4.27 -7.41
C ASP A 334 -5.97 -4.39 -8.76
N GLN A 335 -6.66 -3.33 -9.20
CA GLN A 335 -7.39 -3.24 -10.45
C GLN A 335 -6.55 -2.60 -11.58
N CYS A 336 -5.23 -2.71 -11.53
CA CYS A 336 -4.36 -2.23 -12.62
C CYS A 336 -4.77 -2.83 -13.96
N GLY A 337 -4.77 -2.02 -15.03
CA GLY A 337 -5.25 -2.39 -16.35
C GLY A 337 -6.78 -2.54 -16.46
N VAL A 338 -7.51 -2.27 -15.37
CA VAL A 338 -8.98 -2.21 -15.32
C VAL A 338 -9.46 -0.82 -14.91
N TYR A 339 -8.88 -0.26 -13.84
CA TYR A 339 -9.16 1.11 -13.43
C TYR A 339 -8.04 2.04 -13.93
N PRO A 340 -8.36 3.03 -14.77
CA PRO A 340 -7.35 4.01 -15.22
C PRO A 340 -6.68 4.76 -14.07
N GLN A 341 -7.37 4.94 -12.93
CA GLN A 341 -6.84 5.54 -11.71
C GLN A 341 -5.73 4.69 -11.07
N ALA A 342 -5.85 3.36 -11.12
CA ALA A 342 -4.81 2.46 -10.66
C ALA A 342 -3.55 2.63 -11.51
N ASP A 343 -3.68 2.65 -12.82
CA ASP A 343 -2.57 2.84 -13.76
C ASP A 343 -1.89 4.21 -13.58
N ASP A 344 -2.68 5.28 -13.40
CA ASP A 344 -2.14 6.63 -13.14
C ASP A 344 -1.36 6.68 -11.82
N SER A 345 -1.87 6.00 -10.78
CA SER A 345 -1.21 5.93 -9.47
C SER A 345 0.13 5.20 -9.52
N LEU A 346 0.21 4.13 -10.29
CA LEU A 346 1.46 3.38 -10.51
C LEU A 346 2.50 4.21 -11.29
N ARG A 347 2.06 5.02 -12.28
CA ARG A 347 2.96 5.95 -12.97
C ARG A 347 3.46 7.06 -12.04
N ALA A 348 2.60 7.57 -11.15
CA ALA A 348 3.00 8.53 -10.14
C ALA A 348 4.03 7.94 -9.16
N PHE A 349 3.82 6.70 -8.73
CA PHE A 349 4.80 5.95 -7.93
C PHE A 349 6.14 5.83 -8.65
N ALA A 350 6.15 5.32 -9.89
CA ALA A 350 7.37 5.14 -10.67
C ALA A 350 8.11 6.49 -10.87
N ALA A 351 7.39 7.57 -11.15
CA ALA A 351 7.95 8.91 -11.26
C ALA A 351 8.59 9.38 -9.95
N PHE A 352 7.99 9.04 -8.79
CA PHE A 352 8.53 9.37 -7.48
C PHE A 352 9.85 8.63 -7.20
N VAL A 353 9.95 7.35 -7.55
CA VAL A 353 11.18 6.54 -7.40
C VAL A 353 12.32 7.05 -8.31
N LYS A 354 11.99 7.55 -9.49
CA LYS A 354 12.96 8.09 -10.46
C LYS A 354 13.60 9.41 -10.03
N LYS A 355 13.02 10.16 -9.12
CA LYS A 355 13.65 11.39 -8.61
C LYS A 355 15.07 11.07 -8.13
N ARG A 356 16.04 11.92 -8.51
CA ARG A 356 17.43 11.82 -8.07
C ARG A 356 17.64 12.46 -6.71
#